data_3ac6225a47db2dfda46215d36b738267
#
_entry.id   3ac6225a47db2dfda46215d36b738267
#
_cell.length_a   1.000
_cell.length_b   1.000
_cell.length_c   1.000
_cell.angle_alpha   90.00
_cell.angle_beta   90.00
_cell.angle_gamma   90.00
#
_symmetry.space_group_name_H-M   'P 1'
#
loop_
_entity.id
_entity.type
_entity.pdbx_description
1 polymer ?
#
loop_
_entity_poly.entity_id
_entity_poly.type
_entity_poly.pdbx_seq_one_letter_code
_entity_poly.pdbx_strand_id
1 'polypeptide(L)'
;MKFLNKFFTEYLLLNLFIFGCVSLLSGIFLNISVFDPFTEAFHDFALTDLYYTKVKNRDTIYKGPVVIINIEDKDRTQIAYLLQRVQEGKPKTVALDIVFKQRINQQDSLLKKELNVHSNYVFGYTADFENENENVYTDTFFTNQQDGYVNMVGENVEYSTIRDYHPYFNNREAFTSAIIKHYDSSTYKKLLTRKNKKTEIHYSGNLNNFTYFNFEEVMDPDFNASVLNKKIVLLGYLGMPKVNAGNRQDEDKLFTPLNSHLSGRSFPDMYGPVIHANILRMVIGNDYIKVVPPWGVYLLSFIIIWLILPLMCGLFFKGDLWFNSAGTLVQLVGGIIIVFVSILIYRYLNIRFDPGLLSACLVLLPTFINLYEAFLKFMHYKLKFRFHSAFLGKNDND
;
A
#
# COMPACT_ATOMS: atom_id res chain seq x y z
N MET A 1 -40.10 21.56 19.45
CA MET A 1 -39.93 20.97 18.10
C MET A 1 -39.48 21.98 17.04
N LYS A 2 -40.11 23.16 16.86
CA LYS A 2 -39.65 24.18 15.86
C LYS A 2 -38.25 24.73 16.13
N PHE A 3 -37.82 24.90 17.37
CA PHE A 3 -36.51 25.41 17.76
C PHE A 3 -35.36 24.39 17.44
N LEU A 4 -35.59 23.12 17.73
CA LEU A 4 -34.67 22.04 17.38
C LEU A 4 -34.48 21.89 15.85
N ASN A 5 -35.57 22.01 15.06
CA ASN A 5 -35.46 21.95 13.59
C ASN A 5 -34.63 23.13 13.03
N LYS A 6 -34.77 24.33 13.63
CA LYS A 6 -34.04 25.51 13.16
C LYS A 6 -32.54 25.37 13.44
N PHE A 7 -32.15 24.92 14.64
CA PHE A 7 -30.73 24.63 14.97
C PHE A 7 -30.16 23.53 14.11
N PHE A 8 -30.91 22.48 13.83
CA PHE A 8 -30.46 21.37 12.99
C PHE A 8 -30.14 21.82 11.55
N THR A 9 -31.01 22.69 11.00
CA THR A 9 -30.79 23.24 9.65
C THR A 9 -29.59 24.17 9.60
N GLU A 10 -29.35 24.97 10.64
CA GLU A 10 -28.20 25.90 10.70
C GLU A 10 -26.85 25.15 10.79
N TYR A 11 -26.77 24.10 11.62
CA TYR A 11 -25.53 23.26 11.65
C TYR A 11 -25.30 22.52 10.34
N LEU A 12 -26.34 22.13 9.64
CA LEU A 12 -26.22 21.53 8.31
C LEU A 12 -25.66 22.54 7.29
N LEU A 13 -26.16 23.78 7.30
CA LEU A 13 -25.67 24.85 6.41
C LEU A 13 -24.21 25.21 6.74
N LEU A 14 -23.86 25.32 8.04
CA LEU A 14 -22.49 25.53 8.47
C LEU A 14 -21.58 24.39 8.03
N ASN A 15 -22.02 23.14 8.14
CA ASN A 15 -21.25 21.99 7.71
C ASN A 15 -21.02 22.00 6.19
N LEU A 16 -22.06 22.31 5.41
CA LEU A 16 -21.92 22.49 3.94
C LEU A 16 -20.94 23.62 3.60
N PHE A 17 -20.98 24.72 4.34
CA PHE A 17 -20.03 25.82 4.17
C PHE A 17 -18.58 25.38 4.45
N ILE A 18 -18.34 24.62 5.55
CA ILE A 18 -17.02 24.08 5.90
C ILE A 18 -16.49 23.20 4.77
N PHE A 19 -17.29 22.24 4.30
CA PHE A 19 -16.87 21.34 3.21
C PHE A 19 -16.67 22.08 1.89
N GLY A 20 -17.46 23.13 1.61
CA GLY A 20 -17.27 24.02 0.47
C GLY A 20 -15.93 24.76 0.54
N CYS A 21 -15.60 25.32 1.70
CA CYS A 21 -14.32 26.01 1.92
C CYS A 21 -13.13 25.05 1.81
N VAL A 22 -13.21 23.85 2.43
CA VAL A 22 -12.14 22.86 2.35
C VAL A 22 -11.94 22.39 0.91
N SER A 23 -13.00 22.14 0.15
CA SER A 23 -12.93 21.76 -1.26
C SER A 23 -12.29 22.85 -2.12
N LEU A 24 -12.62 24.10 -1.85
CA LEU A 24 -12.05 25.25 -2.56
C LEU A 24 -10.55 25.40 -2.22
N LEU A 25 -10.18 25.32 -0.96
CA LEU A 25 -8.78 25.38 -0.53
C LEU A 25 -7.98 24.20 -1.11
N SER A 26 -8.51 22.99 -1.10
CA SER A 26 -7.87 21.82 -1.72
C SER A 26 -7.65 22.03 -3.22
N GLY A 27 -8.64 22.57 -3.92
CA GLY A 27 -8.52 22.88 -5.35
C GLY A 27 -7.45 23.93 -5.63
N ILE A 28 -7.28 24.92 -4.77
CA ILE A 28 -6.21 25.92 -4.86
C ILE A 28 -4.86 25.26 -4.60
N PHE A 29 -4.74 24.49 -3.53
CA PHE A 29 -3.48 23.85 -3.13
C PHE A 29 -2.94 22.88 -4.18
N LEU A 30 -3.82 22.10 -4.82
CA LEU A 30 -3.46 21.13 -5.85
C LEU A 30 -3.12 21.75 -7.22
N ASN A 31 -3.48 23.02 -7.46
CA ASN A 31 -3.27 23.67 -8.76
C ASN A 31 -2.17 24.75 -8.75
N ILE A 32 -1.52 25.01 -7.62
CA ILE A 32 -0.45 26.02 -7.54
C ILE A 32 0.90 25.30 -7.40
N SER A 33 1.73 25.38 -8.44
CA SER A 33 3.05 24.73 -8.53
C SER A 33 4.04 25.08 -7.41
N VAL A 34 3.83 26.19 -6.72
CA VAL A 34 4.62 26.54 -5.51
C VAL A 34 4.50 25.48 -4.39
N PHE A 35 3.40 24.72 -4.37
CA PHE A 35 3.17 23.67 -3.38
C PHE A 35 3.62 22.27 -3.85
N ASP A 36 4.09 22.12 -5.10
CA ASP A 36 4.53 20.83 -5.64
C ASP A 36 5.58 20.14 -4.76
N PRO A 37 6.62 20.82 -4.21
CA PRO A 37 7.59 20.16 -3.33
C PRO A 37 6.98 19.60 -2.05
N PHE A 38 5.91 20.21 -1.54
CA PHE A 38 5.18 19.71 -0.37
C PHE A 38 4.27 18.55 -0.75
N THR A 39 3.58 18.64 -1.89
CA THR A 39 2.72 17.57 -2.39
C THR A 39 3.53 16.32 -2.72
N GLU A 40 4.71 16.45 -3.34
CA GLU A 40 5.63 15.35 -3.60
C GLU A 40 6.17 14.72 -2.31
N ALA A 41 6.60 15.54 -1.33
CA ALA A 41 7.08 15.04 -0.04
C ALA A 41 6.00 14.27 0.73
N PHE A 42 4.73 14.66 0.63
CA PHE A 42 3.60 13.95 1.23
C PHE A 42 3.07 12.80 0.38
N HIS A 43 3.34 12.79 -0.93
CA HIS A 43 2.85 11.76 -1.83
C HIS A 43 3.44 10.38 -1.52
N ASP A 44 4.67 10.36 -1.04
CA ASP A 44 5.39 9.11 -0.71
C ASP A 44 5.15 8.63 0.73
N PHE A 45 4.45 9.42 1.57
CA PHE A 45 4.09 9.06 2.93
C PHE A 45 2.63 8.65 3.04
N ALA A 46 2.38 7.42 3.48
CA ALA A 46 1.03 6.97 3.86
C ALA A 46 0.97 6.72 5.37
N LEU A 47 -0.17 7.05 5.99
CA LEU A 47 -0.38 6.74 7.42
C LEU A 47 -0.27 5.24 7.74
N THR A 48 -0.51 4.39 6.75
CA THR A 48 -0.28 2.94 6.85
C THR A 48 1.20 2.60 7.09
N ASP A 49 2.14 3.44 6.64
CA ASP A 49 3.57 3.22 6.87
C ASP A 49 3.90 3.32 8.37
N LEU A 50 3.22 4.21 9.10
CA LEU A 50 3.36 4.30 10.56
C LEU A 50 2.91 3.00 11.25
N TYR A 51 1.82 2.37 10.76
CA TYR A 51 1.40 1.07 11.25
C TYR A 51 2.48 0.01 11.02
N TYR A 52 3.02 -0.08 9.81
CA TYR A 52 4.02 -1.09 9.45
C TYR A 52 5.34 -0.89 10.21
N THR A 53 5.74 0.35 10.47
CA THR A 53 7.02 0.65 11.13
C THR A 53 6.97 0.56 12.64
N LYS A 54 5.86 0.96 13.28
CA LYS A 54 5.77 1.14 14.74
C LYS A 54 4.81 0.19 15.45
N VAL A 55 3.78 -0.29 14.78
CA VAL A 55 2.67 -1.01 15.44
C VAL A 55 2.68 -2.50 15.11
N LYS A 56 3.10 -2.86 13.90
CA LYS A 56 3.09 -4.26 13.47
C LYS A 56 4.15 -5.07 14.21
N ASN A 57 3.73 -6.19 14.82
CA ASN A 57 4.66 -7.14 15.41
C ASN A 57 5.45 -7.86 14.29
N ARG A 58 6.78 -7.73 14.32
CA ARG A 58 7.71 -8.26 13.31
C ARG A 58 8.22 -9.67 13.61
N ASP A 59 7.85 -10.25 14.76
CA ASP A 59 8.41 -11.52 15.23
C ASP A 59 7.65 -12.76 14.75
N THR A 60 6.55 -12.58 14.00
CA THR A 60 5.73 -13.70 13.56
C THR A 60 6.27 -14.31 12.26
N ILE A 61 6.68 -15.58 12.31
CA ILE A 61 7.05 -16.34 11.12
C ILE A 61 5.78 -16.85 10.43
N TYR A 62 5.64 -16.56 9.15
CA TYR A 62 4.55 -17.05 8.34
C TYR A 62 4.73 -18.54 7.96
N LYS A 63 3.91 -19.39 8.54
CA LYS A 63 3.92 -20.84 8.28
C LYS A 63 2.99 -21.22 7.10
N GLY A 64 3.05 -20.48 6.02
CA GLY A 64 2.21 -20.71 4.83
C GLY A 64 2.82 -21.66 3.80
N PRO A 65 2.22 -21.71 2.61
CA PRO A 65 2.69 -22.57 1.53
C PRO A 65 3.88 -22.01 0.75
N VAL A 66 4.35 -20.79 1.04
CA VAL A 66 5.44 -20.13 0.31
C VAL A 66 6.75 -20.37 1.04
N VAL A 67 7.75 -20.85 0.30
CA VAL A 67 9.14 -20.97 0.72
C VAL A 67 10.01 -20.23 -0.29
N ILE A 68 10.97 -19.45 0.20
CA ILE A 68 11.85 -18.66 -0.67
C ILE A 68 13.24 -19.32 -0.67
N ILE A 69 13.88 -19.42 -1.83
CA ILE A 69 15.24 -19.92 -1.95
C ILE A 69 16.09 -18.86 -2.62
N ASN A 70 17.16 -18.47 -1.95
CA ASN A 70 18.15 -17.55 -2.45
C ASN A 70 19.07 -18.26 -3.45
N ILE A 71 19.10 -17.75 -4.68
CA ILE A 71 19.98 -18.29 -5.73
C ILE A 71 21.41 -17.71 -5.64
N GLU A 72 21.59 -16.64 -4.87
CA GLU A 72 22.88 -15.93 -4.74
C GLU A 72 23.45 -15.51 -6.12
N ASP A 73 24.77 -15.52 -6.29
CA ASP A 73 25.46 -15.26 -7.55
C ASP A 73 25.84 -16.57 -8.30
N LYS A 74 25.03 -17.60 -8.12
CA LYS A 74 25.33 -18.94 -8.66
C LYS A 74 25.22 -18.98 -10.18
N ASP A 75 26.11 -19.75 -10.81
CA ASP A 75 26.07 -19.98 -12.25
C ASP A 75 24.91 -20.91 -12.67
N ARG A 76 24.66 -20.98 -13.96
CA ARG A 76 23.55 -21.74 -14.53
C ARG A 76 23.61 -23.24 -14.25
N THR A 77 24.80 -23.81 -14.14
CA THR A 77 25.02 -25.21 -13.79
C THR A 77 24.63 -25.47 -12.35
N GLN A 78 25.06 -24.58 -11.45
CA GLN A 78 24.70 -24.63 -10.03
C GLN A 78 23.19 -24.44 -9.83
N ILE A 79 22.55 -23.53 -10.58
CA ILE A 79 21.10 -23.37 -10.58
C ILE A 79 20.40 -24.65 -11.06
N ALA A 80 20.92 -25.31 -12.09
CA ALA A 80 20.33 -26.58 -12.55
C ALA A 80 20.36 -27.65 -11.45
N TYR A 81 21.48 -27.81 -10.73
CA TYR A 81 21.56 -28.73 -9.59
C TYR A 81 20.64 -28.32 -8.42
N LEU A 82 20.53 -27.01 -8.15
CA LEU A 82 19.60 -26.52 -7.16
C LEU A 82 18.16 -26.89 -7.51
N LEU A 83 17.74 -26.74 -8.77
CA LEU A 83 16.42 -27.12 -9.23
C LEU A 83 16.17 -28.62 -9.09
N GLN A 84 17.15 -29.48 -9.41
CA GLN A 84 17.06 -30.92 -9.18
C GLN A 84 16.80 -31.23 -7.69
N ARG A 85 17.59 -30.61 -6.81
CA ARG A 85 17.44 -30.77 -5.36
C ARG A 85 16.09 -30.31 -4.85
N VAL A 86 15.58 -29.18 -5.36
CA VAL A 86 14.25 -28.65 -5.04
C VAL A 86 13.14 -29.64 -5.47
N GLN A 87 13.25 -30.26 -6.65
CA GLN A 87 12.26 -31.21 -7.16
C GLN A 87 12.21 -32.52 -6.36
N GLU A 88 13.28 -32.91 -5.67
CA GLU A 88 13.24 -34.04 -4.72
C GLU A 88 12.20 -33.80 -3.60
N GLY A 89 11.99 -32.56 -3.19
CA GLY A 89 10.98 -32.16 -2.21
C GLY A 89 9.53 -32.22 -2.71
N LYS A 90 9.31 -32.47 -4.00
CA LYS A 90 8.00 -32.55 -4.65
C LYS A 90 7.16 -31.28 -4.41
N PRO A 91 7.68 -30.08 -4.72
CA PRO A 91 6.91 -28.86 -4.62
C PRO A 91 5.72 -28.89 -5.59
N LYS A 92 4.64 -28.20 -5.24
CA LYS A 92 3.49 -28.06 -6.13
C LYS A 92 3.77 -27.10 -7.27
N THR A 93 4.54 -26.04 -6.98
CA THR A 93 4.92 -25.01 -7.96
C THR A 93 6.33 -24.52 -7.65
N VAL A 94 7.16 -24.40 -8.66
CA VAL A 94 8.50 -23.81 -8.60
C VAL A 94 8.47 -22.54 -9.44
N ALA A 95 8.60 -21.41 -8.80
CA ALA A 95 8.49 -20.09 -9.43
C ALA A 95 9.90 -19.47 -9.56
N LEU A 96 10.27 -19.07 -10.76
CA LEU A 96 11.59 -18.59 -11.09
C LEU A 96 11.54 -17.06 -11.32
N ASP A 97 11.95 -16.30 -10.32
CA ASP A 97 12.19 -14.85 -10.44
C ASP A 97 13.60 -14.62 -11.01
N ILE A 98 13.85 -15.21 -12.17
CA ILE A 98 15.13 -15.24 -12.87
C ILE A 98 14.87 -15.19 -14.37
N VAL A 99 15.63 -14.37 -15.08
CA VAL A 99 15.60 -14.31 -16.55
C VAL A 99 16.94 -14.79 -17.11
N PHE A 100 16.92 -15.91 -17.82
CA PHE A 100 18.13 -16.45 -18.49
C PHE A 100 18.26 -15.84 -19.89
N LYS A 101 18.98 -14.73 -19.96
CA LYS A 101 19.16 -13.98 -21.21
C LYS A 101 20.00 -14.73 -22.22
N GLN A 102 20.43 -14.93 -23.07
CA GLN A 102 21.34 -15.53 -24.04
C GLN A 102 21.95 -16.87 -23.60
N ARG A 103 22.14 -17.75 -24.56
CA ARG A 103 22.95 -18.95 -24.40
C ARG A 103 24.43 -18.55 -24.29
N ILE A 104 25.13 -19.06 -23.26
CA ILE A 104 26.55 -18.75 -23.02
C ILE A 104 27.46 -19.86 -23.49
N ASN A 105 27.18 -21.13 -23.17
CA ASN A 105 28.04 -22.25 -23.46
C ASN A 105 27.28 -23.59 -23.53
N GLN A 106 28.03 -24.70 -23.70
CA GLN A 106 27.42 -26.04 -23.72
C GLN A 106 26.82 -26.48 -22.37
N GLN A 107 27.34 -25.94 -21.26
CA GLN A 107 26.82 -26.25 -19.90
C GLN A 107 25.37 -25.79 -19.70
N ASP A 108 24.92 -24.83 -20.48
CA ASP A 108 23.51 -24.41 -20.51
C ASP A 108 22.53 -25.56 -20.86
N SER A 109 23.05 -26.64 -21.45
CA SER A 109 22.26 -27.83 -21.80
C SER A 109 21.70 -28.55 -20.56
N LEU A 110 22.41 -28.52 -19.41
CA LEU A 110 21.93 -29.10 -18.16
C LEU A 110 20.73 -28.31 -17.63
N LEU A 111 20.86 -26.99 -17.60
CA LEU A 111 19.74 -26.10 -17.16
C LEU A 111 18.55 -26.25 -18.09
N LYS A 112 18.75 -26.24 -19.41
CA LYS A 112 17.67 -26.48 -20.38
C LYS A 112 16.95 -27.81 -20.12
N LYS A 113 17.71 -28.90 -19.91
CA LYS A 113 17.13 -30.21 -19.63
C LYS A 113 16.25 -30.13 -18.37
N GLU A 114 16.77 -29.55 -17.28
CA GLU A 114 16.06 -29.44 -16.02
C GLU A 114 14.77 -28.62 -16.14
N LEU A 115 14.83 -27.48 -16.79
CA LEU A 115 13.65 -26.60 -16.97
C LEU A 115 12.54 -27.24 -17.82
N ASN A 116 12.82 -28.30 -18.58
CA ASN A 116 11.86 -28.98 -19.45
C ASN A 116 11.43 -30.37 -18.97
N VAL A 117 12.02 -30.88 -17.88
CA VAL A 117 11.65 -32.21 -17.32
C VAL A 117 10.35 -32.15 -16.52
N HIS A 118 10.12 -31.06 -15.80
CA HIS A 118 8.98 -30.89 -14.92
C HIS A 118 8.00 -29.85 -15.45
N SER A 119 6.70 -30.07 -15.28
CA SER A 119 5.63 -29.17 -15.72
C SER A 119 5.17 -28.17 -14.62
N ASN A 120 5.83 -28.18 -13.45
CA ASN A 120 5.46 -27.36 -12.30
C ASN A 120 6.28 -26.05 -12.18
N TYR A 121 7.03 -25.69 -13.22
CA TYR A 121 7.74 -24.42 -13.31
C TYR A 121 6.81 -23.28 -13.75
N VAL A 122 7.01 -22.10 -13.17
CA VAL A 122 6.39 -20.84 -13.57
C VAL A 122 7.52 -19.83 -13.82
N PHE A 123 7.54 -19.23 -15.01
CA PHE A 123 8.63 -18.39 -15.45
C PHE A 123 8.26 -16.91 -15.39
N GLY A 124 9.13 -16.13 -14.76
CA GLY A 124 9.06 -14.70 -14.77
C GLY A 124 9.73 -14.07 -15.98
N TYR A 125 9.26 -12.92 -16.43
CA TYR A 125 9.91 -12.06 -17.40
C TYR A 125 9.83 -10.60 -16.98
N THR A 126 10.76 -9.75 -17.44
CA THR A 126 10.68 -8.31 -17.20
C THR A 126 9.89 -7.66 -18.32
N ALA A 127 8.76 -7.03 -17.97
CA ALA A 127 7.92 -6.34 -18.94
C ALA A 127 8.34 -4.87 -19.06
N ASP A 128 8.44 -4.37 -20.29
CA ASP A 128 8.31 -2.96 -20.57
C ASP A 128 6.82 -2.66 -20.84
N PHE A 129 6.23 -1.76 -20.08
CA PHE A 129 4.81 -1.45 -20.20
C PHE A 129 4.49 -0.38 -21.24
N GLU A 130 5.51 0.31 -21.74
CA GLU A 130 5.40 1.32 -22.79
C GLU A 130 5.74 0.73 -24.16
N ASN A 131 6.78 -0.11 -24.22
CA ASN A 131 7.27 -0.72 -25.45
C ASN A 131 7.41 -2.24 -25.32
N GLU A 132 6.49 -3.00 -25.90
CA GLU A 132 6.51 -4.48 -25.84
C GLU A 132 7.77 -5.12 -26.42
N ASN A 133 8.46 -4.46 -27.35
CA ASN A 133 9.67 -4.98 -27.97
C ASN A 133 10.88 -4.92 -26.99
N GLU A 134 10.77 -4.18 -25.89
CA GLU A 134 11.80 -4.07 -24.87
C GLU A 134 11.60 -5.03 -23.69
N ASN A 135 10.59 -5.90 -23.77
CA ASN A 135 10.44 -6.98 -22.81
C ASN A 135 11.67 -7.88 -22.77
N VAL A 136 12.11 -8.24 -21.57
CA VAL A 136 13.25 -9.12 -21.38
C VAL A 136 12.74 -10.49 -20.96
N TYR A 137 12.83 -11.44 -21.86
CA TYR A 137 12.42 -12.83 -21.68
C TYR A 137 13.60 -13.76 -21.44
N THR A 138 13.32 -14.91 -20.83
CA THR A 138 14.24 -16.03 -20.88
C THR A 138 14.39 -16.51 -22.32
N ASP A 139 15.65 -16.77 -22.74
CA ASP A 139 15.96 -17.21 -24.12
C ASP A 139 15.19 -18.50 -24.46
N THR A 140 14.65 -18.55 -25.67
CA THR A 140 13.89 -19.70 -26.21
C THR A 140 14.69 -20.99 -26.25
N PHE A 141 16.02 -20.92 -26.17
CA PHE A 141 16.85 -22.08 -25.96
C PHE A 141 16.53 -22.85 -24.69
N PHE A 142 16.19 -22.13 -23.60
CA PHE A 142 15.88 -22.74 -22.30
C PHE A 142 14.41 -23.15 -22.21
N THR A 143 13.50 -22.26 -22.55
CA THR A 143 12.07 -22.50 -22.53
C THR A 143 11.34 -21.54 -23.45
N ASN A 144 10.21 -21.98 -24.00
CA ASN A 144 9.27 -21.13 -24.74
C ASN A 144 8.16 -20.57 -23.82
N GLN A 145 8.14 -20.97 -22.55
CA GLN A 145 7.11 -20.56 -21.60
C GLN A 145 7.54 -19.29 -20.89
N GLN A 146 6.66 -18.27 -20.91
CA GLN A 146 6.83 -16.99 -20.21
C GLN A 146 5.50 -16.67 -19.54
N ASP A 147 5.39 -16.92 -18.24
CA ASP A 147 4.10 -16.94 -17.58
C ASP A 147 3.63 -15.56 -17.09
N GLY A 148 4.51 -14.76 -16.50
CA GLY A 148 4.09 -13.47 -15.98
C GLY A 148 5.25 -12.49 -15.75
N TYR A 149 4.91 -11.19 -15.72
CA TYR A 149 5.90 -10.13 -15.47
C TYR A 149 6.27 -10.06 -13.99
N VAL A 150 7.57 -9.87 -13.70
CA VAL A 150 8.13 -9.81 -12.33
C VAL A 150 8.27 -8.40 -11.79
N ASN A 151 8.46 -7.40 -12.66
CA ASN A 151 8.69 -6.03 -12.22
C ASN A 151 7.45 -5.41 -11.58
N MET A 152 7.68 -4.52 -10.62
CA MET A 152 6.61 -3.75 -9.99
C MET A 152 6.08 -2.68 -10.94
N VAL A 153 4.79 -2.37 -10.84
CA VAL A 153 4.12 -1.37 -11.68
C VAL A 153 4.04 -0.05 -10.90
N GLY A 154 4.53 1.03 -11.50
CA GLY A 154 4.48 2.37 -10.92
C GLY A 154 5.43 3.33 -11.63
N GLU A 155 5.24 4.62 -11.37
CA GLU A 155 6.19 5.66 -11.78
C GLU A 155 7.38 5.65 -10.81
N ASN A 156 8.60 5.79 -11.34
CA ASN A 156 9.85 5.86 -10.56
C ASN A 156 9.98 4.73 -9.51
N VAL A 157 9.71 3.49 -9.90
CA VAL A 157 9.69 2.30 -9.01
C VAL A 157 10.95 2.18 -8.14
N GLU A 158 12.10 2.60 -8.65
CA GLU A 158 13.39 2.57 -7.93
C GLU A 158 13.41 3.51 -6.70
N TYR A 159 12.61 4.56 -6.71
CA TYR A 159 12.62 5.60 -5.67
C TYR A 159 11.30 5.70 -4.91
N SER A 160 10.25 5.04 -5.38
CA SER A 160 8.93 5.07 -4.76
C SER A 160 8.68 3.84 -3.87
N THR A 161 7.88 4.02 -2.83
CA THR A 161 7.50 2.93 -1.93
C THR A 161 6.50 2.01 -2.62
N ILE A 162 6.83 0.73 -2.76
CA ILE A 162 5.96 -0.29 -3.39
C ILE A 162 4.82 -0.63 -2.45
N ARG A 163 3.63 -0.11 -2.76
CA ARG A 163 2.40 -0.34 -1.98
C ARG A 163 1.38 -1.17 -2.71
N ASP A 164 1.46 -1.23 -4.04
CA ASP A 164 0.38 -1.70 -4.88
C ASP A 164 0.77 -2.91 -5.71
N TYR A 165 -0.20 -3.80 -5.85
CA TYR A 165 -0.16 -4.98 -6.69
C TYR A 165 -1.20 -4.88 -7.78
N HIS A 166 -0.79 -5.16 -9.01
CA HIS A 166 -1.65 -5.27 -10.18
C HIS A 166 -1.68 -6.71 -10.66
N PRO A 167 -2.77 -7.46 -10.44
CA PRO A 167 -2.88 -8.86 -10.94
C PRO A 167 -2.70 -8.96 -12.45
N TYR A 168 -3.16 -7.91 -13.15
CA TYR A 168 -2.96 -7.69 -14.58
C TYR A 168 -2.68 -6.20 -14.82
N PHE A 169 -1.79 -5.91 -15.73
CA PHE A 169 -1.50 -4.56 -16.19
C PHE A 169 -1.29 -4.58 -17.70
N ASN A 170 -1.94 -3.68 -18.45
CA ASN A 170 -1.92 -3.64 -19.91
C ASN A 170 -2.17 -5.03 -20.55
N ASN A 171 -3.18 -5.76 -20.05
CA ASN A 171 -3.55 -7.13 -20.47
C ASN A 171 -2.48 -8.20 -20.23
N ARG A 172 -1.39 -7.90 -19.53
CA ARG A 172 -0.34 -8.86 -19.16
C ARG A 172 -0.58 -9.37 -17.75
N GLU A 173 -0.38 -10.66 -17.54
CA GLU A 173 -0.54 -11.32 -16.25
C GLU A 173 0.71 -11.08 -15.38
N ALA A 174 0.52 -10.76 -14.10
CA ALA A 174 1.63 -10.65 -13.16
C ALA A 174 2.18 -12.03 -12.80
N PHE A 175 3.48 -12.13 -12.51
CA PHE A 175 4.15 -13.36 -12.12
C PHE A 175 3.46 -14.05 -10.93
N THR A 176 3.09 -13.29 -9.90
CA THR A 176 2.34 -13.83 -8.76
C THR A 176 0.96 -14.35 -9.15
N SER A 177 0.28 -13.77 -10.14
CA SER A 177 -0.99 -14.27 -10.66
C SER A 177 -0.80 -15.61 -11.38
N ALA A 178 0.25 -15.73 -12.21
CA ALA A 178 0.62 -16.96 -12.89
C ALA A 178 0.99 -18.09 -11.90
N ILE A 179 1.73 -17.76 -10.83
CA ILE A 179 2.03 -18.70 -9.74
C ILE A 179 0.73 -19.23 -9.09
N ILE A 180 -0.22 -18.34 -8.77
CA ILE A 180 -1.50 -18.72 -8.18
C ILE A 180 -2.33 -19.59 -9.13
N LYS A 181 -2.35 -19.25 -10.41
CA LYS A 181 -3.03 -20.03 -11.46
C LYS A 181 -2.54 -21.47 -11.49
N HIS A 182 -1.23 -21.68 -11.39
CA HIS A 182 -0.61 -22.99 -11.37
C HIS A 182 -0.81 -23.70 -10.02
N TYR A 183 -0.70 -22.97 -8.92
CA TYR A 183 -0.79 -23.52 -7.57
C TYR A 183 -2.22 -23.90 -7.16
N ASP A 184 -3.20 -23.00 -7.36
CA ASP A 184 -4.60 -23.22 -6.94
C ASP A 184 -5.59 -22.49 -7.85
N SER A 185 -6.22 -23.24 -8.74
CA SER A 185 -7.21 -22.74 -9.69
C SER A 185 -8.43 -22.11 -9.01
N SER A 186 -8.77 -22.49 -7.79
CA SER A 186 -9.91 -21.90 -7.06
C SER A 186 -9.58 -20.51 -6.58
N THR A 187 -8.41 -20.32 -6.00
CA THR A 187 -7.88 -19.00 -5.60
C THR A 187 -7.66 -18.11 -6.81
N TYR A 188 -7.16 -18.66 -7.93
CA TYR A 188 -7.01 -17.91 -9.17
C TYR A 188 -8.34 -17.37 -9.72
N LYS A 189 -9.41 -18.18 -9.70
CA LYS A 189 -10.76 -17.72 -10.10
C LYS A 189 -11.24 -16.54 -9.27
N LYS A 190 -10.96 -16.53 -7.96
CA LYS A 190 -11.25 -15.38 -7.08
C LYS A 190 -10.38 -14.18 -7.44
N LEU A 191 -9.10 -14.38 -7.73
CA LEU A 191 -8.20 -13.31 -8.15
C LEU A 191 -8.66 -12.65 -9.45
N LEU A 192 -9.20 -13.40 -10.41
CA LEU A 192 -9.74 -12.88 -11.66
C LEU A 192 -10.89 -11.87 -11.47
N THR A 193 -11.64 -11.96 -10.38
CA THR A 193 -12.66 -10.93 -10.05
C THR A 193 -12.03 -9.56 -9.74
N ARG A 194 -10.72 -9.54 -9.50
CA ARG A 194 -9.90 -8.35 -9.24
C ARG A 194 -8.92 -8.02 -10.37
N LYS A 195 -9.03 -8.67 -11.51
CA LYS A 195 -8.08 -8.60 -12.63
C LYS A 195 -7.61 -7.17 -12.95
N ASN A 196 -8.54 -6.24 -13.04
CA ASN A 196 -8.26 -4.85 -13.42
C ASN A 196 -8.21 -3.90 -12.21
N LYS A 197 -8.08 -4.42 -10.99
CA LYS A 197 -8.07 -3.60 -9.77
C LYS A 197 -6.66 -3.52 -9.20
N LYS A 198 -6.15 -2.33 -9.13
CA LYS A 198 -5.04 -1.99 -8.26
C LYS A 198 -5.39 -2.41 -6.82
N THR A 199 -4.54 -3.18 -6.19
CA THR A 199 -4.77 -3.74 -4.85
C THR A 199 -3.59 -3.41 -3.95
N GLU A 200 -3.84 -2.80 -2.80
CA GLU A 200 -2.79 -2.52 -1.83
C GLU A 200 -2.23 -3.83 -1.26
N ILE A 201 -0.91 -3.94 -1.21
CA ILE A 201 -0.20 -5.11 -0.68
C ILE A 201 -0.32 -5.10 0.85
N HIS A 202 -0.93 -6.14 1.41
CA HIS A 202 -0.93 -6.35 2.84
C HIS A 202 0.37 -7.04 3.26
N TYR A 203 1.41 -6.25 3.45
CA TYR A 203 2.73 -6.74 3.87
C TYR A 203 2.65 -7.49 5.20
N SER A 204 3.15 -8.72 5.25
CA SER A 204 3.24 -9.54 6.45
C SER A 204 4.53 -9.35 7.19
N GLY A 205 5.61 -9.15 6.47
CA GLY A 205 6.94 -8.96 7.03
C GLY A 205 8.03 -8.96 5.97
N ASN A 206 9.25 -8.83 6.43
CA ASN A 206 10.46 -8.93 5.61
C ASN A 206 10.91 -10.40 5.52
N LEU A 207 12.07 -10.67 4.92
CA LEU A 207 12.63 -12.02 4.69
C LEU A 207 12.55 -12.92 5.94
N ASN A 208 12.95 -12.42 7.10
CA ASN A 208 12.92 -13.17 8.37
C ASN A 208 11.52 -13.61 8.84
N ASN A 209 10.47 -13.11 8.21
CA ASN A 209 9.10 -13.54 8.50
C ASN A 209 8.60 -14.67 7.60
N PHE A 210 9.41 -15.11 6.65
CA PHE A 210 9.11 -16.22 5.75
C PHE A 210 10.07 -17.39 6.00
N THR A 211 9.66 -18.59 5.64
CA THR A 211 10.59 -19.71 5.54
C THR A 211 11.45 -19.47 4.31
N TYR A 212 12.75 -19.35 4.50
CA TYR A 212 13.70 -19.22 3.41
C TYR A 212 14.96 -20.04 3.65
N PHE A 213 15.66 -20.36 2.59
CA PHE A 213 16.93 -21.08 2.60
C PHE A 213 17.90 -20.40 1.62
N ASN A 214 19.18 -20.41 1.95
CA ASN A 214 20.24 -20.05 1.03
C ASN A 214 20.65 -21.25 0.17
N PHE A 215 21.35 -21.00 -0.89
CA PHE A 215 21.83 -22.05 -1.82
C PHE A 215 22.54 -23.19 -1.09
N GLU A 216 23.54 -22.88 -0.27
CA GLU A 216 24.37 -23.86 0.44
C GLU A 216 23.53 -24.72 1.41
N GLU A 217 22.50 -24.14 2.02
CA GLU A 217 21.61 -24.90 2.94
C GLU A 217 20.78 -25.95 2.19
N VAL A 218 20.30 -25.61 0.97
CA VAL A 218 19.52 -26.55 0.15
C VAL A 218 20.42 -27.64 -0.46
N MET A 219 21.66 -27.28 -0.80
CA MET A 219 22.64 -28.22 -1.37
C MET A 219 23.30 -29.11 -0.33
N ASP A 220 23.11 -28.85 0.96
CA ASP A 220 23.60 -29.72 2.03
C ASP A 220 22.97 -31.11 1.92
N PRO A 221 23.77 -32.20 1.98
CA PRO A 221 23.26 -33.57 1.98
C PRO A 221 22.19 -33.86 3.04
N ASP A 222 22.30 -33.20 4.21
CA ASP A 222 21.40 -33.37 5.34
C ASP A 222 20.11 -32.51 5.22
N PHE A 223 19.99 -31.71 4.17
CA PHE A 223 18.79 -30.90 3.95
C PHE A 223 17.56 -31.76 3.78
N ASN A 224 16.57 -31.53 4.64
CA ASN A 224 15.31 -32.23 4.55
C ASN A 224 14.39 -31.64 3.47
N ALA A 225 14.50 -32.13 2.24
CA ALA A 225 13.70 -31.62 1.13
C ALA A 225 12.18 -31.74 1.33
N SER A 226 11.71 -32.56 2.28
CA SER A 226 10.26 -32.69 2.56
C SER A 226 9.59 -31.40 3.04
N VAL A 227 10.35 -30.43 3.53
CA VAL A 227 9.85 -29.08 3.89
C VAL A 227 9.25 -28.36 2.69
N LEU A 228 9.65 -28.70 1.47
CA LEU A 228 9.17 -28.14 0.21
C LEU A 228 7.90 -28.84 -0.33
N ASN A 229 7.48 -29.95 0.31
CA ASN A 229 6.39 -30.77 -0.21
C ASN A 229 5.08 -29.99 -0.34
N LYS A 230 4.48 -30.02 -1.54
CA LYS A 230 3.25 -29.32 -1.90
C LYS A 230 3.29 -27.79 -1.70
N LYS A 231 4.49 -27.21 -1.56
CA LYS A 231 4.68 -25.78 -1.39
C LYS A 231 4.81 -25.06 -2.74
N ILE A 232 4.73 -23.74 -2.69
CA ILE A 232 5.27 -22.83 -3.71
C ILE A 232 6.70 -22.56 -3.31
N VAL A 233 7.64 -22.93 -4.15
CA VAL A 233 9.06 -22.61 -3.98
C VAL A 233 9.40 -21.46 -4.90
N LEU A 234 9.72 -20.29 -4.34
CA LEU A 234 10.06 -19.07 -5.06
C LEU A 234 11.59 -18.91 -5.06
N LEU A 235 12.22 -19.05 -6.21
CA LEU A 235 13.64 -18.86 -6.37
C LEU A 235 13.93 -17.45 -6.92
N GLY A 236 14.85 -16.75 -6.28
CA GLY A 236 15.30 -15.44 -6.72
C GLY A 236 16.49 -14.95 -5.89
N TYR A 237 16.99 -13.79 -6.25
CA TYR A 237 18.15 -13.19 -5.58
C TYR A 237 17.74 -12.49 -4.28
N LEU A 238 18.40 -12.84 -3.17
CA LEU A 238 18.21 -12.24 -1.84
C LEU A 238 19.51 -11.65 -1.26
N GLY A 239 20.47 -11.36 -2.11
CA GLY A 239 21.80 -10.92 -1.70
C GLY A 239 22.75 -12.07 -1.34
N MET A 240 23.96 -11.69 -0.94
CA MET A 240 25.03 -12.64 -0.59
C MET A 240 25.08 -12.86 0.92
N PRO A 241 24.92 -14.09 1.43
CA PRO A 241 24.84 -14.36 2.87
C PRO A 241 26.10 -14.04 3.68
N LYS A 242 27.26 -14.03 3.03
CA LYS A 242 28.59 -13.96 3.68
C LYS A 242 29.39 -12.68 3.43
N VAL A 243 28.80 -11.63 2.86
CA VAL A 243 29.54 -10.38 2.64
C VAL A 243 29.34 -9.44 3.81
N ASN A 244 30.48 -9.06 4.46
CA ASN A 244 30.49 -8.01 5.47
C ASN A 244 29.75 -6.77 4.94
N ALA A 245 28.75 -6.32 5.68
CA ALA A 245 27.76 -5.29 5.33
C ALA A 245 28.34 -3.87 5.05
N GLY A 246 29.65 -3.74 4.91
CA GLY A 246 30.30 -2.42 4.85
C GLY A 246 30.50 -1.81 3.46
N ASN A 247 30.40 -2.53 2.37
CA ASN A 247 30.89 -2.04 1.07
C ASN A 247 30.06 -2.38 -0.19
N ARG A 248 28.83 -2.86 -0.08
CA ARG A 248 27.97 -2.99 -1.25
C ARG A 248 26.67 -2.25 -0.99
N GLN A 249 26.34 -1.32 -1.89
CA GLN A 249 24.96 -0.93 -2.13
C GLN A 249 24.19 -2.24 -2.37
N ASP A 250 23.13 -2.46 -1.60
CA ASP A 250 22.24 -3.61 -1.79
C ASP A 250 21.50 -3.40 -3.12
N GLU A 251 22.13 -3.83 -4.19
CA GLU A 251 21.57 -3.89 -5.53
C GLU A 251 20.31 -4.75 -5.45
N ASP A 252 19.25 -4.41 -6.17
CA ASP A 252 17.99 -5.13 -6.29
C ASP A 252 17.02 -5.07 -5.08
N LYS A 253 17.18 -4.19 -4.12
CA LYS A 253 16.15 -3.90 -3.13
C LYS A 253 15.24 -2.75 -3.57
N LEU A 254 14.01 -2.80 -3.10
CA LEU A 254 12.97 -1.81 -3.31
C LEU A 254 12.51 -1.24 -1.96
N PHE A 255 11.93 -0.03 -2.01
CA PHE A 255 11.34 0.58 -0.83
C PHE A 255 9.96 -0.01 -0.55
N THR A 256 9.69 -0.36 0.72
CA THR A 256 8.39 -0.86 1.15
C THR A 256 7.88 -0.11 2.39
N PRO A 257 6.58 -0.21 2.71
CA PRO A 257 6.03 0.36 3.95
C PRO A 257 6.65 -0.21 5.23
N LEU A 258 7.40 -1.31 5.15
CA LEU A 258 8.10 -1.93 6.28
C LEU A 258 9.45 -1.27 6.58
N ASN A 259 9.89 -0.33 5.76
CA ASN A 259 11.13 0.40 6.00
C ASN A 259 11.08 1.11 7.35
N SER A 260 12.11 0.92 8.19
CA SER A 260 12.17 1.51 9.53
C SER A 260 12.41 3.02 9.55
N HIS A 261 12.86 3.58 8.43
CA HIS A 261 13.16 4.99 8.26
C HIS A 261 12.13 5.62 7.31
N LEU A 262 11.26 6.45 7.85
CA LEU A 262 10.08 7.02 7.17
C LEU A 262 10.40 8.21 6.25
N SER A 263 11.65 8.62 6.07
CA SER A 263 11.94 9.81 5.26
C SER A 263 13.31 9.80 4.59
N GLY A 264 13.32 10.08 3.33
CA GLY A 264 14.27 10.83 2.48
C GLY A 264 15.74 10.39 2.39
N ARG A 265 16.25 9.48 3.23
CA ARG A 265 17.63 8.98 3.22
C ARG A 265 17.76 7.55 3.73
N SER A 266 16.72 6.76 3.64
CA SER A 266 16.80 5.33 3.95
C SER A 266 17.30 4.56 2.73
N PHE A 267 17.92 3.41 2.97
CA PHE A 267 18.22 2.47 1.91
C PHE A 267 16.98 1.62 1.60
N PRO A 268 16.82 1.11 0.37
CA PRO A 268 15.80 0.13 0.03
C PRO A 268 15.86 -1.07 1.00
N ASP A 269 14.72 -1.60 1.39
CA ASP A 269 14.60 -2.54 2.52
C ASP A 269 14.26 -3.98 2.12
N MET A 270 13.70 -4.21 0.91
CA MET A 270 13.15 -5.52 0.56
C MET A 270 13.51 -5.97 -0.85
N TYR A 271 13.94 -7.22 -0.99
CA TYR A 271 14.17 -7.85 -2.29
C TYR A 271 12.87 -8.19 -3.01
N GLY A 272 12.88 -8.17 -4.35
CA GLY A 272 11.73 -8.49 -5.20
C GLY A 272 11.02 -9.80 -4.83
N PRO A 273 11.75 -10.92 -4.68
CA PRO A 273 11.14 -12.20 -4.26
C PRO A 273 10.36 -12.13 -2.94
N VAL A 274 10.80 -11.30 -1.98
CA VAL A 274 10.08 -11.14 -0.70
C VAL A 274 8.80 -10.33 -0.88
N ILE A 275 8.79 -9.35 -1.79
CA ILE A 275 7.57 -8.64 -2.16
C ILE A 275 6.58 -9.61 -2.81
N HIS A 276 7.03 -10.44 -3.75
CA HIS A 276 6.21 -11.49 -4.36
C HIS A 276 5.66 -12.47 -3.31
N ALA A 277 6.47 -12.87 -2.32
CA ALA A 277 6.02 -13.73 -1.23
C ALA A 277 4.91 -13.08 -0.38
N ASN A 278 5.00 -11.78 -0.10
CA ASN A 278 3.95 -11.02 0.59
C ASN A 278 2.65 -10.99 -0.24
N ILE A 279 2.75 -10.76 -1.56
CA ILE A 279 1.60 -10.78 -2.46
C ILE A 279 0.96 -12.18 -2.50
N LEU A 280 1.75 -13.23 -2.66
CA LEU A 280 1.26 -14.62 -2.66
C LEU A 280 0.55 -14.95 -1.36
N ARG A 281 1.12 -14.58 -0.21
CA ARG A 281 0.50 -14.77 1.10
C ARG A 281 -0.85 -14.04 1.18
N MET A 282 -0.90 -12.78 0.76
CA MET A 282 -2.12 -11.98 0.75
C MET A 282 -3.21 -12.63 -0.11
N VAL A 283 -2.86 -13.06 -1.33
CA VAL A 283 -3.81 -13.66 -2.27
C VAL A 283 -4.32 -15.01 -1.79
N ILE A 284 -3.41 -15.89 -1.35
CA ILE A 284 -3.77 -17.24 -0.85
C ILE A 284 -4.61 -17.15 0.42
N GLY A 285 -4.26 -16.24 1.33
CA GLY A 285 -4.99 -16.01 2.57
C GLY A 285 -6.30 -15.23 2.38
N ASN A 286 -6.56 -14.72 1.17
CA ASN A 286 -7.67 -13.77 0.90
C ASN A 286 -7.64 -12.57 1.87
N ASP A 287 -6.45 -12.13 2.24
CA ASP A 287 -6.19 -11.15 3.29
C ASP A 287 -5.92 -9.76 2.67
N TYR A 288 -6.93 -9.24 1.99
CA TYR A 288 -6.86 -7.98 1.28
C TYR A 288 -7.24 -6.80 2.17
N ILE A 289 -6.56 -5.68 1.97
CA ILE A 289 -6.93 -4.39 2.54
C ILE A 289 -8.16 -3.85 1.81
N LYS A 290 -9.17 -3.43 2.58
CA LYS A 290 -10.38 -2.78 2.07
C LYS A 290 -10.20 -1.27 2.15
N VAL A 291 -10.02 -0.61 1.01
CA VAL A 291 -9.89 0.84 0.96
C VAL A 291 -11.27 1.48 0.96
N VAL A 292 -11.51 2.40 1.90
CA VAL A 292 -12.74 3.20 1.91
C VAL A 292 -12.73 4.12 0.68
N PRO A 293 -13.75 4.06 -0.18
CA PRO A 293 -13.77 4.89 -1.38
C PRO A 293 -13.88 6.38 -1.00
N PRO A 294 -13.39 7.30 -1.85
CA PRO A 294 -13.38 8.74 -1.55
C PRO A 294 -14.74 9.28 -1.10
N TRP A 295 -15.84 8.90 -1.77
CA TRP A 295 -17.18 9.33 -1.36
C TRP A 295 -17.55 8.87 0.05
N GLY A 296 -17.08 7.68 0.48
CA GLY A 296 -17.29 7.17 1.83
C GLY A 296 -16.49 7.95 2.87
N VAL A 297 -15.27 8.39 2.53
CA VAL A 297 -14.46 9.28 3.38
C VAL A 297 -15.16 10.63 3.54
N TYR A 298 -15.67 11.22 2.45
CA TYR A 298 -16.42 12.48 2.50
C TYR A 298 -17.67 12.35 3.35
N LEU A 299 -18.47 11.30 3.15
CA LEU A 299 -19.72 11.08 3.90
C LEU A 299 -19.45 10.90 5.41
N LEU A 300 -18.47 10.06 5.75
CA LEU A 300 -18.12 9.81 7.15
C LEU A 300 -17.58 11.08 7.83
N SER A 301 -16.69 11.80 7.15
CA SER A 301 -16.18 13.08 7.65
C SER A 301 -17.29 14.11 7.85
N PHE A 302 -18.23 14.19 6.89
CA PHE A 302 -19.38 15.08 6.98
C PHE A 302 -20.24 14.77 8.20
N ILE A 303 -20.55 13.50 8.44
CA ILE A 303 -21.35 13.07 9.60
C ILE A 303 -20.62 13.37 10.91
N ILE A 304 -19.32 13.08 11.01
CA ILE A 304 -18.54 13.30 12.24
C ILE A 304 -18.46 14.81 12.56
N ILE A 305 -18.12 15.65 11.59
CA ILE A 305 -18.07 17.10 11.80
C ILE A 305 -19.45 17.64 12.19
N TRP A 306 -20.51 17.20 11.49
CA TRP A 306 -21.87 17.62 11.83
C TRP A 306 -22.29 17.27 13.26
N LEU A 307 -21.85 16.13 13.80
CA LEU A 307 -22.11 15.73 15.20
C LEU A 307 -21.31 16.57 16.21
N ILE A 308 -20.14 17.10 15.82
CA ILE A 308 -19.29 17.93 16.68
C ILE A 308 -19.76 19.39 16.70
N LEU A 309 -20.37 19.88 15.62
CA LEU A 309 -20.79 21.27 15.48
C LEU A 309 -21.68 21.81 16.60
N PRO A 310 -22.71 21.09 17.10
CA PRO A 310 -23.53 21.58 18.21
C PRO A 310 -22.74 21.89 19.47
N LEU A 311 -21.72 21.05 19.77
CA LEU A 311 -20.83 21.28 20.93
C LEU A 311 -19.97 22.52 20.71
N MET A 312 -19.34 22.64 19.55
CA MET A 312 -18.46 23.78 19.25
C MET A 312 -19.21 25.10 19.15
N CYS A 313 -20.39 25.12 18.51
CA CYS A 313 -21.24 26.31 18.45
C CYS A 313 -21.80 26.68 19.83
N GLY A 314 -22.15 25.68 20.67
CA GLY A 314 -22.55 25.93 22.04
C GLY A 314 -21.46 26.63 22.86
N LEU A 315 -20.19 26.31 22.63
CA LEU A 315 -19.07 27.00 23.26
C LEU A 315 -18.80 28.38 22.64
N PHE A 316 -18.98 28.52 21.34
CA PHE A 316 -18.88 29.78 20.62
C PHE A 316 -19.83 30.82 21.20
N PHE A 317 -21.11 30.49 21.44
CA PHE A 317 -22.10 31.38 22.01
C PHE A 317 -21.91 31.63 23.52
N LYS A 318 -21.06 30.88 24.23
CA LYS A 318 -20.70 31.13 25.64
C LYS A 318 -19.61 32.17 25.81
N GLY A 319 -18.85 32.46 24.75
CA GLY A 319 -17.80 33.48 24.73
C GLY A 319 -16.43 32.96 24.29
N ASP A 320 -15.60 33.89 23.86
CA ASP A 320 -14.33 33.67 23.17
C ASP A 320 -13.35 32.80 23.98
N LEU A 321 -13.27 32.98 25.29
CA LEU A 321 -12.35 32.23 26.14
C LEU A 321 -12.63 30.71 26.06
N TRP A 322 -13.89 30.33 26.21
CA TRP A 322 -14.31 28.93 26.18
C TRP A 322 -14.20 28.32 24.79
N PHE A 323 -14.57 29.10 23.77
CA PHE A 323 -14.48 28.67 22.37
C PHE A 323 -13.03 28.46 21.92
N ASN A 324 -12.14 29.42 22.20
CA ASN A 324 -10.75 29.31 21.79
C ASN A 324 -10.02 28.20 22.54
N SER A 325 -10.24 28.06 23.86
CA SER A 325 -9.62 26.98 24.65
C SER A 325 -10.10 25.60 24.19
N ALA A 326 -11.40 25.43 24.01
CA ALA A 326 -11.95 24.16 23.54
C ALA A 326 -11.57 23.88 22.08
N GLY A 327 -11.54 24.92 21.23
CA GLY A 327 -11.10 24.80 19.85
C GLY A 327 -9.67 24.28 19.74
N THR A 328 -8.75 24.86 20.51
CA THR A 328 -7.35 24.38 20.55
C THR A 328 -7.27 22.95 21.05
N LEU A 329 -8.03 22.58 22.06
CA LEU A 329 -8.06 21.22 22.59
C LEU A 329 -8.60 20.22 21.56
N VAL A 330 -9.69 20.57 20.86
CA VAL A 330 -10.29 19.75 19.79
C VAL A 330 -9.31 19.59 18.62
N GLN A 331 -8.57 20.64 18.26
CA GLN A 331 -7.55 20.59 17.21
C GLN A 331 -6.44 19.61 17.54
N LEU A 332 -5.83 19.74 18.73
CA LEU A 332 -4.67 18.94 19.14
C LEU A 332 -5.06 17.49 19.45
N VAL A 333 -6.01 17.32 20.36
CA VAL A 333 -6.41 15.98 20.85
C VAL A 333 -7.24 15.25 19.79
N GLY A 334 -8.12 15.95 19.10
CA GLY A 334 -8.96 15.37 18.04
C GLY A 334 -8.13 14.85 16.87
N GLY A 335 -7.13 15.60 16.43
CA GLY A 335 -6.21 15.16 15.38
C GLY A 335 -5.46 13.87 15.75
N ILE A 336 -4.93 13.80 16.98
CA ILE A 336 -4.26 12.60 17.49
C ILE A 336 -5.21 11.40 17.55
N ILE A 337 -6.42 11.61 18.06
CA ILE A 337 -7.45 10.54 18.17
C ILE A 337 -7.81 10.00 16.78
N ILE A 338 -8.02 10.86 15.80
CA ILE A 338 -8.39 10.44 14.43
C ILE A 338 -7.29 9.56 13.84
N VAL A 339 -6.03 9.98 13.92
CA VAL A 339 -4.89 9.20 13.43
C VAL A 339 -4.82 7.85 14.15
N PHE A 340 -4.91 7.86 15.47
CA PHE A 340 -4.85 6.63 16.27
C PHE A 340 -5.99 5.66 15.94
N VAL A 341 -7.22 6.16 15.86
CA VAL A 341 -8.40 5.34 15.50
C VAL A 341 -8.26 4.80 14.08
N SER A 342 -7.74 5.58 13.12
CA SER A 342 -7.48 5.10 11.75
C SER A 342 -6.49 3.94 11.73
N ILE A 343 -5.43 4.00 12.53
CA ILE A 343 -4.45 2.91 12.68
C ILE A 343 -5.10 1.68 13.33
N LEU A 344 -5.97 1.84 14.33
CA LEU A 344 -6.69 0.72 14.95
C LEU A 344 -7.66 0.05 13.97
N ILE A 345 -8.40 0.83 13.19
CA ILE A 345 -9.31 0.33 12.15
C ILE A 345 -8.50 -0.49 11.11
N TYR A 346 -7.37 0.04 10.69
CA TYR A 346 -6.47 -0.66 9.76
C TYR A 346 -5.98 -1.98 10.37
N ARG A 347 -5.50 -1.94 11.62
CA ARG A 347 -4.93 -3.11 12.33
C ARG A 347 -5.93 -4.25 12.52
N TYR A 348 -7.15 -3.94 12.95
CA TYR A 348 -8.11 -4.96 13.38
C TYR A 348 -9.12 -5.34 12.31
N LEU A 349 -9.41 -4.45 11.37
CA LEU A 349 -10.44 -4.66 10.35
C LEU A 349 -9.88 -4.78 8.94
N ASN A 350 -8.59 -4.56 8.73
CA ASN A 350 -7.95 -4.44 7.41
C ASN A 350 -8.66 -3.41 6.52
N ILE A 351 -9.13 -2.30 7.13
CA ILE A 351 -9.79 -1.22 6.41
C ILE A 351 -8.88 0.00 6.44
N ARG A 352 -8.48 0.48 5.25
CA ARG A 352 -7.79 1.75 5.09
C ARG A 352 -8.79 2.88 4.95
N PHE A 353 -8.81 3.74 5.94
CA PHE A 353 -9.49 5.03 5.94
C PHE A 353 -8.46 6.14 5.87
N ASP A 354 -8.60 7.05 4.90
CA ASP A 354 -7.75 8.25 4.82
C ASP A 354 -8.32 9.35 5.73
N PRO A 355 -7.64 9.67 6.85
CA PRO A 355 -8.13 10.66 7.79
C PRO A 355 -7.82 12.12 7.37
N GLY A 356 -7.14 12.36 6.26
CA GLY A 356 -6.65 13.69 5.88
C GLY A 356 -7.76 14.74 5.81
N LEU A 357 -8.87 14.43 5.13
CA LEU A 357 -10.03 15.32 5.03
C LEU A 357 -10.65 15.61 6.40
N LEU A 358 -10.91 14.58 7.19
CA LEU A 358 -11.50 14.71 8.52
C LEU A 358 -10.60 15.52 9.45
N SER A 359 -9.30 15.26 9.42
CA SER A 359 -8.31 16.00 10.21
C SER A 359 -8.25 17.47 9.80
N ALA A 360 -8.25 17.76 8.50
CA ALA A 360 -8.26 19.13 8.00
C ALA A 360 -9.52 19.90 8.43
N CYS A 361 -10.70 19.29 8.27
CA CYS A 361 -11.95 19.87 8.74
C CYS A 361 -11.94 20.14 10.25
N LEU A 362 -11.41 19.22 11.05
CA LEU A 362 -11.39 19.34 12.52
C LEU A 362 -10.39 20.38 13.01
N VAL A 363 -9.19 20.42 12.41
CA VAL A 363 -8.16 21.41 12.74
C VAL A 363 -8.61 22.83 12.37
N LEU A 364 -9.30 22.98 11.25
CA LEU A 364 -9.79 24.29 10.79
C LEU A 364 -11.19 24.65 11.32
N LEU A 365 -11.83 23.78 12.11
CA LEU A 365 -13.19 23.95 12.55
C LEU A 365 -13.48 25.27 13.25
N PRO A 366 -12.70 25.72 14.25
CA PRO A 366 -12.91 27.03 14.89
C PRO A 366 -12.79 28.19 13.92
N THR A 367 -11.80 28.13 13.01
CA THR A 367 -11.61 29.14 11.98
C THR A 367 -12.79 29.25 11.03
N PHE A 368 -13.35 28.10 10.61
CA PHE A 368 -14.52 28.08 9.73
C PHE A 368 -15.79 28.56 10.43
N ILE A 369 -15.96 28.34 11.74
CA ILE A 369 -17.08 28.89 12.50
C ILE A 369 -17.01 30.41 12.51
N ASN A 370 -15.83 31.00 12.79
CA ASN A 370 -15.63 32.45 12.74
C ASN A 370 -15.82 33.01 11.32
N LEU A 371 -15.32 32.31 10.30
CA LEU A 371 -15.49 32.71 8.90
C LEU A 371 -16.96 32.66 8.48
N TYR A 372 -17.73 31.67 8.94
CA TYR A 372 -19.15 31.57 8.66
C TYR A 372 -19.94 32.72 9.30
N GLU A 373 -19.63 33.07 10.55
CA GLU A 373 -20.21 34.25 11.20
C GLU A 373 -19.91 35.53 10.39
N ALA A 374 -18.64 35.74 10.02
CA ALA A 374 -18.26 36.91 9.22
C ALA A 374 -18.96 36.93 7.84
N PHE A 375 -19.10 35.77 7.20
CA PHE A 375 -19.82 35.62 5.93
C PHE A 375 -21.31 35.97 6.08
N LEU A 376 -21.97 35.49 7.11
CA LEU A 376 -23.38 35.81 7.37
C LEU A 376 -23.56 37.29 7.64
N LYS A 377 -22.72 37.93 8.46
CA LYS A 377 -22.73 39.36 8.71
C LYS A 377 -22.51 40.17 7.42
N PHE A 378 -21.57 39.76 6.57
CA PHE A 378 -21.36 40.39 5.26
C PHE A 378 -22.61 40.30 4.36
N MET A 379 -23.23 39.11 4.28
CA MET A 379 -24.46 38.91 3.50
C MET A 379 -25.61 39.78 4.03
N HIS A 380 -25.76 39.88 5.34
CA HIS A 380 -26.84 40.64 5.98
C HIS A 380 -26.62 42.15 5.79
N TYR A 381 -25.45 42.68 6.18
CA TYR A 381 -25.19 44.14 6.22
C TYR A 381 -24.85 44.74 4.86
N LYS A 382 -24.03 44.07 4.05
CA LYS A 382 -23.56 44.61 2.77
C LYS A 382 -24.48 44.26 1.61
N LEU A 383 -24.94 43.02 1.53
CA LEU A 383 -25.80 42.56 0.43
C LEU A 383 -27.29 42.66 0.76
N LYS A 384 -27.64 43.07 2.00
CA LYS A 384 -29.02 43.28 2.48
C LYS A 384 -29.95 42.06 2.37
N PHE A 385 -29.37 40.86 2.42
CA PHE A 385 -30.15 39.63 2.49
C PHE A 385 -30.78 39.49 3.89
N ARG A 386 -32.07 39.30 3.94
CA ARG A 386 -32.81 39.07 5.20
C ARG A 386 -32.93 37.57 5.48
N PHE A 387 -32.25 37.10 6.52
CA PHE A 387 -32.38 35.74 7.03
C PHE A 387 -32.19 35.73 8.55
N HIS A 388 -32.69 34.69 9.21
CA HIS A 388 -32.56 34.54 10.64
C HIS A 388 -31.45 33.49 10.92
N SER A 389 -30.43 33.88 11.65
CA SER A 389 -29.36 33.01 12.10
C SER A 389 -29.00 33.30 13.56
N ALA A 390 -28.59 32.26 14.31
CA ALA A 390 -28.07 32.43 15.66
C ALA A 390 -26.74 33.19 15.73
N PHE A 391 -26.00 33.23 14.59
CA PHE A 391 -24.73 33.95 14.46
C PHE A 391 -24.91 35.48 14.23
N LEU A 392 -26.09 35.92 13.89
CA LEU A 392 -26.45 37.33 13.86
C LEU A 392 -27.05 37.70 15.22
N GLY A 393 -26.49 38.32 16.13
CA GLY A 393 -26.96 38.62 17.48
C GLY A 393 -28.47 38.91 17.61
N LYS A 394 -29.01 39.03 18.83
CA LYS A 394 -30.45 39.28 19.05
C LYS A 394 -30.94 40.55 18.39
N ASN A 395 -30.10 41.54 18.16
CA ASN A 395 -30.45 42.82 17.56
C ASN A 395 -30.33 42.83 16.02
N ASP A 396 -29.83 41.78 15.44
CA ASP A 396 -29.55 41.69 14.01
C ASP A 396 -30.53 40.77 13.25
N ASN A 397 -31.51 40.21 14.00
CA ASN A 397 -32.50 39.28 13.44
C ASN A 397 -33.84 39.92 13.04
N ASP A 398 -33.99 41.26 13.20
CA ASP A 398 -35.20 42.01 12.82
C ASP A 398 -35.06 42.70 11.42
#